data_62a2804ab203cec5ffcf040a58181e73
#
_entry.id   62a2804ab203cec5ffcf040a58181e73
#
_cell.length_a   1.000
_cell.length_b   1.000
_cell.length_c   1.000
_cell.angle_alpha   90.00
_cell.angle_beta   90.00
_cell.angle_gamma   90.00
#
_symmetry.space_group_name_H-M   'P 1'
#
loop_
_entity.id
_entity.type
_entity.pdbx_description
1 polymer ?
#
loop_
_entity_poly.entity_id
_entity_poly.type
_entity_poly.pdbx_seq_one_letter_code
_entity_poly.pdbx_strand_id
1 'polypeptide(L)'
;LLGRIRTWMHEDGRFFAHVFAHRTHPYQFEDDQTEASKGNAKAKSHGNWMGEHFFSGGIMPSRDLFHQFHDQLKVEEDWWWDGRHYGRTSEQWLENLDRNQPDALQALKDTPDVSPKVMLRRWRVFFMACAETFAYDQGREWGVVHVRMRK
;
A
#
# COMPACT_ATOMS: atom_id res chain seq x y z
N LEU A 1 10.85 -12.33 -5.95
CA LEU A 1 9.41 -12.61 -6.03
C LEU A 1 9.02 -13.10 -7.42
N LEU A 2 9.16 -12.26 -8.49
CA LEU A 2 8.69 -12.58 -9.85
C LEU A 2 9.32 -13.85 -10.43
N GLY A 3 10.62 -14.09 -10.23
CA GLY A 3 11.27 -15.32 -10.65
C GLY A 3 10.67 -16.58 -10.01
N ARG A 4 10.26 -16.51 -8.74
CA ARG A 4 9.56 -17.61 -8.06
C ARG A 4 8.13 -17.79 -8.61
N ILE A 5 7.40 -16.73 -8.87
CA ILE A 5 6.09 -16.77 -9.52
C ILE A 5 6.21 -17.46 -10.89
N ARG A 6 7.23 -17.06 -11.70
CA ARG A 6 7.51 -17.68 -12.98
C ARG A 6 7.66 -19.21 -12.87
N THR A 7 8.32 -19.73 -11.82
CA THR A 7 8.47 -21.18 -11.67
C THR A 7 7.16 -21.91 -11.35
N TRP A 8 6.18 -21.23 -10.81
CA TRP A 8 4.86 -21.79 -10.50
C TRP A 8 3.87 -21.71 -11.64
N MET A 9 4.14 -20.88 -12.65
CA MET A 9 3.25 -20.70 -13.79
C MET A 9 3.38 -21.82 -14.82
N HIS A 10 2.27 -22.20 -15.46
CA HIS A 10 2.27 -22.94 -16.71
C HIS A 10 2.85 -22.08 -17.85
N GLU A 11 3.28 -22.72 -18.97
CA GLU A 11 3.89 -22.00 -20.09
C GLU A 11 2.93 -20.98 -20.75
N ASP A 12 1.64 -21.31 -20.82
CA ASP A 12 0.57 -20.47 -21.32
C ASP A 12 -0.16 -19.67 -20.22
N GLY A 13 0.30 -19.79 -18.97
CA GLY A 13 -0.28 -19.12 -17.80
C GLY A 13 -0.14 -17.61 -17.83
N ARG A 14 -1.04 -16.94 -17.15
CA ARG A 14 -1.00 -15.49 -16.92
C ARG A 14 -0.90 -15.19 -15.44
N PHE A 15 -0.08 -14.21 -15.10
CA PHE A 15 -0.03 -13.62 -13.77
C PHE A 15 -0.65 -12.23 -13.83
N PHE A 16 -1.57 -11.96 -12.91
CA PHE A 16 -2.20 -10.66 -12.76
C PHE A 16 -1.77 -10.05 -11.43
N ALA A 17 -1.28 -8.84 -11.47
CA ALA A 17 -0.98 -8.04 -10.29
C ALA A 17 -1.92 -6.84 -10.17
N HIS A 18 -2.42 -6.60 -8.96
CA HIS A 18 -3.15 -5.41 -8.56
C HIS A 18 -2.35 -4.75 -7.44
N VAL A 19 -1.77 -3.58 -7.69
CA VAL A 19 -0.85 -2.93 -6.77
C VAL A 19 -1.12 -1.44 -6.74
N PHE A 20 -1.16 -0.84 -5.55
CA PHE A 20 -1.11 0.60 -5.43
C PHE A 20 0.26 1.11 -5.90
N ALA A 21 0.32 2.29 -6.46
CA ALA A 21 1.55 2.85 -6.99
C ALA A 21 1.53 4.39 -7.00
N HIS A 22 2.71 4.97 -6.92
CA HIS A 22 2.95 6.35 -7.30
C HIS A 22 3.14 6.43 -8.82
N ARG A 23 2.68 7.51 -9.43
CA ARG A 23 2.68 7.65 -10.89
C ARG A 23 4.07 7.55 -11.52
N THR A 24 5.08 8.10 -10.86
CA THR A 24 6.44 8.27 -11.45
C THR A 24 7.57 7.78 -10.55
N HIS A 25 7.45 7.85 -9.22
CA HIS A 25 8.57 7.62 -8.31
C HIS A 25 8.29 6.46 -7.35
N PRO A 26 9.16 5.44 -7.29
CA PRO A 26 9.14 4.49 -6.19
C PRO A 26 9.79 5.14 -4.96
N TYR A 27 9.30 4.82 -3.76
CA TYR A 27 9.94 5.22 -2.50
C TYR A 27 9.69 4.19 -1.41
N GLN A 28 10.57 4.16 -0.42
CA GLN A 28 10.43 3.29 0.73
C GLN A 28 9.52 3.93 1.77
N PHE A 29 8.72 3.12 2.45
CA PHE A 29 8.10 3.53 3.70
C PHE A 29 9.18 3.45 4.77
N GLU A 30 9.86 4.56 5.00
CA GLU A 30 10.99 4.62 5.92
C GLU A 30 10.51 4.41 7.35
N ASP A 31 11.24 3.57 8.08
CA ASP A 31 11.12 3.46 9.52
C ASP A 31 12.11 4.46 10.16
N ASP A 32 11.70 5.23 11.17
CA ASP A 32 12.49 6.27 11.85
C ASP A 32 13.75 5.71 12.57
N GLN A 33 13.98 4.41 12.47
CA GLN A 33 15.11 3.69 13.04
C GLN A 33 16.39 3.77 12.19
N THR A 34 16.34 4.40 11.00
CA THR A 34 17.55 4.53 10.18
C THR A 34 18.49 5.60 10.73
N GLU A 35 19.81 5.33 10.68
CA GLU A 35 20.88 6.23 11.17
C GLU A 35 20.80 7.66 10.58
N ALA A 36 20.20 7.81 9.39
CA ALA A 36 19.99 9.11 8.75
C ALA A 36 18.97 10.00 9.51
N SER A 37 18.07 9.42 10.28
CA SER A 37 17.05 10.16 11.06
C SER A 37 17.57 10.71 12.38
N LYS A 38 18.69 10.19 12.88
CA LYS A 38 19.26 10.56 14.19
C LYS A 38 19.88 11.97 14.23
N GLY A 39 20.08 12.60 13.07
CA GLY A 39 20.71 13.93 12.98
C GLY A 39 19.79 15.15 13.14
N ASN A 40 18.46 14.99 13.03
CA ASN A 40 17.53 16.09 13.08
C ASN A 40 16.33 15.80 14.02
N ALA A 41 16.51 16.06 15.29
CA ALA A 41 15.48 15.89 16.33
C ALA A 41 14.21 16.77 16.14
N LYS A 42 14.10 17.55 15.07
CA LYS A 42 12.97 18.46 14.79
C LYS A 42 12.04 18.03 13.65
N ALA A 43 12.36 17.00 12.92
CA ALA A 43 11.49 16.49 11.84
C ALA A 43 11.08 15.04 12.12
N LYS A 44 10.31 14.80 13.18
CA LYS A 44 9.42 13.63 13.21
C LYS A 44 8.39 13.86 12.12
N SER A 45 8.73 13.46 10.89
CA SER A 45 7.84 13.60 9.75
C SER A 45 6.64 12.68 9.98
N HIS A 46 5.45 13.23 9.86
CA HIS A 46 4.19 12.48 9.90
C HIS A 46 4.12 11.39 8.83
N GLY A 47 5.07 11.37 7.87
CA GLY A 47 5.20 10.36 6.81
C GLY A 47 5.60 8.97 7.30
N ASN A 48 6.22 8.88 8.47
CA ASN A 48 6.74 7.63 9.01
C ASN A 48 5.72 6.77 9.77
N TRP A 49 4.61 7.37 10.22
CA TRP A 49 3.61 6.67 10.99
C TRP A 49 3.01 5.46 10.25
N MET A 50 2.81 5.58 8.93
CA MET A 50 2.32 4.48 8.08
C MET A 50 3.34 3.34 7.98
N GLY A 51 4.62 3.68 7.82
CA GLY A 51 5.72 2.71 7.82
C GLY A 51 5.81 1.97 9.15
N GLU A 52 5.81 2.70 10.27
CA GLU A 52 5.92 2.13 11.62
C GLU A 52 4.78 1.16 11.97
N HIS A 53 3.55 1.47 11.57
CA HIS A 53 2.38 0.73 12.05
C HIS A 53 1.75 -0.22 11.04
N PHE A 54 1.98 -0.03 9.72
CA PHE A 54 1.28 -0.80 8.68
C PHE A 54 2.19 -1.32 7.57
N PHE A 55 3.26 -0.61 7.21
CA PHE A 55 4.09 -0.93 6.04
C PHE A 55 5.58 -1.08 6.37
N SER A 56 5.90 -1.65 7.52
CA SER A 56 7.30 -1.87 7.94
C SER A 56 8.11 -2.56 6.84
N GLY A 57 9.14 -1.87 6.36
CA GLY A 57 10.02 -2.36 5.28
C GLY A 57 9.38 -2.46 3.89
N GLY A 58 8.19 -1.87 3.70
CA GLY A 58 7.50 -1.85 2.42
C GLY A 58 7.95 -0.69 1.52
N ILE A 59 7.52 -0.76 0.27
CA ILE A 59 7.75 0.31 -0.71
C ILE A 59 6.42 0.77 -1.33
N MET A 60 6.38 2.04 -1.71
CA MET A 60 5.45 2.53 -2.72
C MET A 60 6.09 2.30 -4.09
N PRO A 61 5.60 1.37 -4.91
CA PRO A 61 6.16 1.15 -6.23
C PRO A 61 5.79 2.29 -7.18
N SER A 62 6.59 2.49 -8.22
CA SER A 62 6.17 3.31 -9.36
C SER A 62 5.24 2.52 -10.30
N ARG A 63 4.44 3.23 -11.09
CA ARG A 63 3.55 2.62 -12.09
C ARG A 63 4.28 1.65 -13.02
N ASP A 64 5.50 2.00 -13.43
CA ASP A 64 6.29 1.24 -14.40
C ASP A 64 7.20 0.16 -13.78
N LEU A 65 7.11 -0.07 -12.48
CA LEU A 65 8.00 -1.00 -11.77
C LEU A 65 8.07 -2.38 -12.43
N PHE A 66 6.92 -2.95 -12.83
CA PHE A 66 6.88 -4.29 -13.42
C PHE A 66 7.57 -4.39 -14.77
N HIS A 67 7.64 -3.30 -15.53
CA HIS A 67 8.34 -3.24 -16.80
C HIS A 67 9.86 -3.35 -16.66
N GLN A 68 10.41 -3.09 -15.46
CA GLN A 68 11.83 -3.20 -15.18
C GLN A 68 12.31 -4.66 -15.01
N PHE A 69 11.38 -5.62 -14.90
CA PHE A 69 11.67 -7.04 -14.65
C PHE A 69 11.26 -7.94 -15.83
N HIS A 70 11.39 -7.45 -17.04
CA HIS A 70 11.03 -8.17 -18.29
C HIS A 70 11.82 -9.47 -18.50
N ASP A 71 12.97 -9.65 -17.86
CA ASP A 71 13.75 -10.88 -17.82
C ASP A 71 13.06 -12.00 -17.01
N GLN A 72 12.18 -11.62 -16.08
CA GLN A 72 11.44 -12.57 -15.25
C GLN A 72 10.07 -12.88 -15.82
N LEU A 73 9.26 -11.87 -16.04
CA LEU A 73 7.93 -11.96 -16.63
C LEU A 73 7.73 -10.83 -17.63
N LYS A 74 7.11 -11.11 -18.77
CA LYS A 74 6.82 -10.10 -19.78
C LYS A 74 5.45 -9.48 -19.53
N VAL A 75 5.41 -8.17 -19.39
CA VAL A 75 4.16 -7.42 -19.34
C VAL A 75 3.48 -7.52 -20.70
N GLU A 76 2.24 -8.01 -20.74
CA GLU A 76 1.37 -8.02 -21.92
C GLU A 76 0.53 -6.76 -21.99
N GLU A 77 0.02 -6.31 -20.83
CA GLU A 77 -0.87 -5.16 -20.74
C GLU A 77 -0.86 -4.59 -19.33
N ASP A 78 -0.94 -3.28 -19.19
CA ASP A 78 -1.14 -2.58 -17.93
C ASP A 78 -2.29 -1.58 -18.02
N TRP A 79 -2.95 -1.34 -16.87
CA TRP A 79 -4.01 -0.35 -16.72
C TRP A 79 -3.73 0.50 -15.49
N TRP A 80 -3.91 1.79 -15.63
CA TRP A 80 -3.86 2.75 -14.52
C TRP A 80 -5.25 3.20 -14.12
N TRP A 81 -5.55 3.03 -12.84
CA TRP A 81 -6.74 3.55 -12.21
C TRP A 81 -6.38 4.73 -11.35
N ASP A 82 -7.03 5.87 -11.55
CA ASP A 82 -6.75 7.06 -10.75
C ASP A 82 -7.08 6.83 -9.27
N GLY A 83 -6.38 7.56 -8.40
CA GLY A 83 -6.44 7.34 -6.97
C GLY A 83 -7.82 7.59 -6.36
N ARG A 84 -8.70 8.38 -6.98
CA ARG A 84 -10.05 8.65 -6.45
C ARG A 84 -10.87 7.37 -6.25
N HIS A 85 -10.64 6.35 -7.07
CA HIS A 85 -11.29 5.05 -6.87
C HIS A 85 -10.86 4.41 -5.55
N TYR A 86 -9.57 4.44 -5.25
CA TYR A 86 -9.05 3.88 -4.01
C TYR A 86 -9.33 4.79 -2.80
N GLY A 87 -9.32 6.11 -2.99
CA GLY A 87 -9.75 7.08 -1.98
C GLY A 87 -11.18 6.78 -1.51
N ARG A 88 -12.14 6.67 -2.44
CA ARG A 88 -13.53 6.30 -2.14
C ARG A 88 -13.66 4.94 -1.46
N THR A 89 -12.87 3.96 -1.89
CA THR A 89 -12.83 2.64 -1.24
C THR A 89 -12.38 2.75 0.21
N SER A 90 -11.34 3.55 0.48
CA SER A 90 -10.83 3.79 1.82
C SER A 90 -11.86 4.49 2.72
N GLU A 91 -12.61 5.46 2.19
CA GLU A 91 -13.74 6.10 2.89
C GLU A 91 -14.83 5.07 3.24
N GLN A 92 -15.19 4.19 2.31
CA GLN A 92 -16.20 3.14 2.57
C GLN A 92 -15.71 2.12 3.61
N TRP A 93 -14.41 1.77 3.62
CA TRP A 93 -13.84 0.94 4.67
C TRP A 93 -13.88 1.64 6.04
N LEU A 94 -13.60 2.94 6.10
CA LEU A 94 -13.72 3.73 7.32
C LEU A 94 -15.17 3.75 7.84
N GLU A 95 -16.14 4.03 6.96
CA GLU A 95 -17.55 4.00 7.33
C GLU A 95 -17.99 2.62 7.86
N ASN A 96 -17.56 1.53 7.18
CA ASN A 96 -17.85 0.18 7.61
C ASN A 96 -17.22 -0.14 8.96
N LEU A 97 -15.97 0.29 9.19
CA LEU A 97 -15.29 0.13 10.46
C LEU A 97 -16.04 0.86 11.59
N ASP A 98 -16.46 2.10 11.32
CA ASP A 98 -17.19 2.93 12.30
C ASP A 98 -18.57 2.38 12.61
N ARG A 99 -19.24 1.80 11.63
CA ARG A 99 -20.56 1.15 11.81
C ARG A 99 -20.47 -0.15 12.61
N ASN A 100 -19.39 -0.90 12.45
CA ASN A 100 -19.21 -2.23 13.02
C ASN A 100 -18.12 -2.26 14.13
N GLN A 101 -17.99 -1.19 14.90
CA GLN A 101 -16.93 -1.08 15.94
C GLN A 101 -16.90 -2.25 16.94
N PRO A 102 -18.03 -2.78 17.45
CA PRO A 102 -18.00 -3.91 18.38
C PRO A 102 -17.32 -5.15 17.78
N ASP A 103 -17.64 -5.48 16.52
CA ASP A 103 -17.07 -6.64 15.82
C ASP A 103 -15.61 -6.40 15.50
N ALA A 104 -15.24 -5.19 15.10
CA ALA A 104 -13.86 -4.79 14.87
C ALA A 104 -13.01 -4.89 16.16
N LEU A 105 -13.54 -4.42 17.29
CA LEU A 105 -12.85 -4.56 18.58
C LEU A 105 -12.67 -6.02 18.99
N GLN A 106 -13.67 -6.88 18.71
CA GLN A 106 -13.56 -8.30 18.97
C GLN A 106 -12.50 -8.96 18.07
N ALA A 107 -12.44 -8.62 16.79
CA ALA A 107 -11.43 -9.13 15.87
C ALA A 107 -10.00 -8.69 16.24
N LEU A 108 -9.85 -7.52 16.85
CA LEU A 108 -8.56 -6.95 17.25
C LEU A 108 -8.09 -7.36 18.65
N LYS A 109 -8.87 -8.17 19.41
CA LYS A 109 -8.57 -8.49 20.81
C LYS A 109 -7.23 -9.19 21.01
N ASP A 110 -6.79 -9.98 20.03
CA ASP A 110 -5.59 -10.79 20.08
C ASP A 110 -4.37 -10.11 19.40
N THR A 111 -4.49 -8.81 19.10
CA THR A 111 -3.36 -8.04 18.53
C THR A 111 -2.26 -7.91 19.59
N PRO A 112 -1.02 -8.37 19.31
CA PRO A 112 0.08 -8.26 20.25
C PRO A 112 0.43 -6.80 20.59
N ASP A 113 0.84 -6.55 21.83
CA ASP A 113 1.45 -5.30 22.32
C ASP A 113 0.60 -4.03 22.19
N VAL A 114 -0.64 -4.13 21.68
CA VAL A 114 -1.52 -2.97 21.48
C VAL A 114 -2.94 -3.28 21.91
N SER A 115 -3.56 -2.39 22.68
CA SER A 115 -4.97 -2.59 23.02
C SER A 115 -5.88 -2.48 21.79
N PRO A 116 -6.99 -3.25 21.75
CA PRO A 116 -7.94 -3.22 20.63
C PRO A 116 -8.46 -1.81 20.30
N LYS A 117 -8.71 -0.99 21.32
CA LYS A 117 -9.16 0.40 21.14
C LYS A 117 -8.10 1.28 20.47
N VAL A 118 -6.82 1.09 20.80
CA VAL A 118 -5.73 1.83 20.15
C VAL A 118 -5.57 1.36 18.71
N MET A 119 -5.60 0.04 18.46
CA MET A 119 -5.49 -0.51 17.11
C MET A 119 -6.68 -0.07 16.23
N LEU A 120 -7.89 -0.05 16.76
CA LEU A 120 -9.06 0.47 16.03
C LEU A 120 -8.86 1.93 15.62
N ARG A 121 -8.34 2.78 16.52
CA ARG A 121 -8.01 4.18 16.18
C ARG A 121 -6.92 4.29 15.12
N ARG A 122 -5.91 3.42 15.17
CA ARG A 122 -4.86 3.35 14.14
C ARG A 122 -5.45 3.00 12.77
N TRP A 123 -6.34 2.01 12.69
CA TRP A 123 -7.04 1.67 11.45
C TRP A 123 -7.88 2.82 10.90
N ARG A 124 -8.57 3.57 11.76
CA ARG A 124 -9.30 4.77 11.34
C ARG A 124 -8.38 5.82 10.71
N VAL A 125 -7.27 6.13 11.39
CA VAL A 125 -6.26 7.07 10.87
C VAL A 125 -5.67 6.56 9.55
N PHE A 126 -5.41 5.27 9.46
CA PHE A 126 -4.90 4.63 8.24
C PHE A 126 -5.85 4.83 7.05
N PHE A 127 -7.14 4.55 7.20
CA PHE A 127 -8.10 4.73 6.12
C PHE A 127 -8.27 6.20 5.73
N MET A 128 -8.28 7.12 6.70
CA MET A 128 -8.30 8.57 6.41
C MET A 128 -7.04 9.00 5.63
N ALA A 129 -5.86 8.57 6.06
CA ALA A 129 -4.61 8.89 5.37
C ALA A 129 -4.58 8.32 3.95
N CYS A 130 -5.06 7.08 3.75
CA CYS A 130 -5.20 6.49 2.41
C CYS A 130 -6.17 7.29 1.55
N ALA A 131 -7.34 7.66 2.08
CA ALA A 131 -8.34 8.44 1.34
C ALA A 131 -7.76 9.78 0.86
N GLU A 132 -7.10 10.53 1.74
CA GLU A 132 -6.46 11.81 1.41
C GLU A 132 -5.31 11.64 0.41
N THR A 133 -4.41 10.67 0.63
CA THR A 133 -3.26 10.43 -0.26
C THR A 133 -3.74 10.11 -1.67
N PHE A 134 -4.66 9.17 -1.80
CA PHE A 134 -5.14 8.73 -3.12
C PHE A 134 -6.10 9.74 -3.79
N ALA A 135 -6.73 10.63 -3.03
CA ALA A 135 -7.53 11.73 -3.59
C ALA A 135 -6.68 12.95 -3.99
N TYR A 136 -5.44 13.04 -3.49
CA TYR A 136 -4.56 14.17 -3.78
C TYR A 136 -4.42 14.42 -5.29
N ASP A 137 -4.33 15.70 -5.66
CA ASP A 137 -4.25 16.15 -7.06
C ASP A 137 -5.29 15.46 -7.96
N GLN A 138 -6.52 15.31 -7.48
CA GLN A 138 -7.62 14.63 -8.19
C GLN A 138 -7.30 13.17 -8.57
N GLY A 139 -6.49 12.48 -7.74
CA GLY A 139 -6.10 11.10 -7.95
C GLY A 139 -5.04 10.89 -9.03
N ARG A 140 -4.34 11.93 -9.44
CA ARG A 140 -3.33 11.83 -10.51
C ARG A 140 -1.96 11.38 -10.04
N GLU A 141 -1.63 11.62 -8.77
CA GLU A 141 -0.30 11.34 -8.19
C GLU A 141 -0.16 9.88 -7.77
N TRP A 142 -1.09 9.39 -6.96
CA TRP A 142 -1.16 8.01 -6.51
C TRP A 142 -2.37 7.32 -7.13
N GLY A 143 -2.25 6.03 -7.40
CA GLY A 143 -3.32 5.27 -8.00
C GLY A 143 -3.10 3.77 -7.84
N VAL A 144 -3.78 3.01 -8.66
CA VAL A 144 -3.65 1.56 -8.71
C VAL A 144 -3.25 1.14 -10.12
N VAL A 145 -2.20 0.33 -10.23
CA VAL A 145 -1.82 -0.31 -11.47
C VAL A 145 -2.27 -1.76 -11.48
N HIS A 146 -2.92 -2.15 -12.55
CA HIS A 146 -3.17 -3.54 -12.90
C HIS A 146 -2.17 -3.95 -13.96
N VAL A 147 -1.53 -5.08 -13.80
CA VAL A 147 -0.56 -5.58 -14.77
C VAL A 147 -0.82 -7.03 -15.05
N ARG A 148 -0.98 -7.37 -16.33
CA ARG A 148 -1.07 -8.74 -16.80
C ARG A 148 0.26 -9.15 -17.43
N MET A 149 0.82 -10.25 -16.93
CA MET A 149 2.14 -10.73 -17.33
C MET A 149 2.09 -12.19 -17.74
N ARG A 150 3.06 -12.58 -18.59
CA ARG A 150 3.30 -13.97 -19.01
C ARG A 150 4.76 -14.37 -18.76
N LYS A 151 5.03 -15.69 -18.84
CA LYS A 151 6.41 -16.22 -18.90
C LYS A 151 7.21 -15.63 -20.05
#